data_51bd9843b3cabedfa683ce4c59215d14
#
_entry.id   51bd9843b3cabedfa683ce4c59215d14
#
_cell.length_a   1.000
_cell.length_b   1.000
_cell.length_c   1.000
_cell.angle_alpha   90.00
_cell.angle_beta   90.00
_cell.angle_gamma   90.00
#
_symmetry.space_group_name_H-M   'P 1'
#
loop_
_entity.id
_entity.type
_entity.pdbx_description
1 polymer ?
#
loop_
_entity_poly.entity_id
_entity_poly.type
_entity_poly.pdbx_seq_one_letter_code
_entity_poly.pdbx_strand_id
1 'polypeptide(L)'
;MRTALALVVVVVTALMLSGPREIPSDASQQEPLPKIAPAPQFTLTSQDGKPIALADLRGKVVAVTFIFTLCNATCPVLTPMMSLVQDRLGRDFGTDVAFVSITIDPERDTPETLKLYAQMYGADVPGWHFLTGEVPIIHDLARRYGVFAAKSADGDIDHSFLTSIVDRHGIIRVQYLGVRFDPEEFRRDILSLLRER
;
A
#
# COMPACT_ATOMS: atom_id res chain seq x y z
N MET A 1 44.83 42.86 -60.32
CA MET A 1 45.46 43.24 -59.01
C MET A 1 44.57 42.64 -57.97
N ARG A 2 44.86 41.43 -57.54
CA ARG A 2 45.58 41.00 -56.29
C ARG A 2 44.88 41.59 -55.04
N THR A 3 44.18 40.78 -54.40
CA THR A 3 44.27 40.12 -53.11
C THR A 3 42.93 40.20 -52.43
N ALA A 4 42.38 39.07 -52.10
CA ALA A 4 42.19 38.61 -50.73
C ALA A 4 41.28 37.37 -50.68
N LEU A 5 41.93 36.26 -50.67
CA LEU A 5 41.29 34.96 -50.38
C LEU A 5 42.06 34.39 -49.19
N ALA A 6 41.54 34.63 -48.01
CA ALA A 6 41.92 33.89 -46.80
C ALA A 6 41.10 34.41 -45.62
N LEU A 7 40.07 33.69 -45.22
CA LEU A 7 39.67 33.49 -43.82
C LEU A 7 38.25 32.84 -43.73
N VAL A 8 38.13 31.60 -44.11
CA VAL A 8 36.99 30.77 -43.71
C VAL A 8 37.43 29.32 -43.58
N VAL A 9 38.26 28.98 -42.64
CA VAL A 9 38.48 27.61 -42.20
C VAL A 9 39.02 27.63 -40.76
N VAL A 10 38.24 27.91 -39.78
CA VAL A 10 38.44 27.49 -38.35
C VAL A 10 37.18 27.73 -37.57
N VAL A 11 36.08 27.05 -37.78
CA VAL A 11 35.01 26.88 -36.76
C VAL A 11 34.16 25.65 -37.11
N VAL A 12 34.75 24.46 -37.22
CA VAL A 12 33.95 23.21 -37.31
C VAL A 12 34.67 22.06 -36.60
N THR A 13 35.27 22.28 -35.49
CA THR A 13 35.88 21.14 -34.74
C THR A 13 35.63 21.16 -33.22
N ALA A 14 34.54 21.73 -32.77
CA ALA A 14 34.22 21.75 -31.33
C ALA A 14 32.83 21.23 -30.99
N LEU A 15 32.23 20.33 -31.81
CA LEU A 15 30.88 19.83 -31.54
C LEU A 15 30.74 18.30 -31.56
N MET A 16 31.78 17.54 -31.24
CA MET A 16 31.69 16.08 -31.21
C MET A 16 32.32 15.48 -29.93
N LEU A 17 32.01 16.03 -28.75
CA LEU A 17 32.38 15.45 -27.47
C LEU A 17 31.23 15.54 -26.44
N SER A 18 29.98 15.38 -26.89
CA SER A 18 28.91 15.05 -26.01
C SER A 18 28.71 13.54 -26.10
N GLY A 19 29.51 12.81 -25.33
CA GLY A 19 29.27 11.38 -25.09
C GLY A 19 27.85 11.16 -24.52
N PRO A 20 27.27 9.97 -24.68
CA PRO A 20 25.97 9.65 -24.11
C PRO A 20 26.02 9.99 -22.63
N ARG A 21 25.11 10.87 -22.19
CA ARG A 21 24.89 11.16 -20.79
C ARG A 21 24.36 9.87 -20.19
N GLU A 22 25.21 9.14 -19.47
CA GLU A 22 24.77 8.04 -18.62
C GLU A 22 23.76 8.62 -17.65
N ILE A 23 22.49 8.24 -17.83
CA ILE A 23 21.45 8.45 -16.83
C ILE A 23 21.87 7.56 -15.66
N PRO A 24 22.18 8.10 -14.49
CA PRO A 24 22.53 7.25 -13.36
C PRO A 24 21.34 6.34 -13.09
N SER A 25 21.53 5.03 -13.22
CA SER A 25 20.56 4.02 -12.77
C SER A 25 20.64 3.95 -11.24
N ASP A 26 20.22 5.03 -10.58
CA ASP A 26 20.28 5.10 -9.12
C ASP A 26 19.05 4.49 -8.48
N ALA A 27 18.97 3.16 -8.50
CA ALA A 27 18.07 2.39 -7.66
C ALA A 27 18.60 2.27 -6.21
N SER A 28 19.77 2.87 -5.89
CA SER A 28 20.47 2.68 -4.62
C SER A 28 20.37 3.85 -3.63
N GLN A 29 19.70 4.97 -4.00
CA GLN A 29 19.60 6.17 -3.15
C GLN A 29 18.16 6.61 -2.89
N GLN A 30 17.24 5.67 -2.77
CA GLN A 30 15.92 6.04 -2.27
C GLN A 30 16.09 6.39 -0.79
N GLU A 31 15.82 7.66 -0.42
CA GLU A 31 15.84 8.07 0.97
C GLU A 31 14.90 7.17 1.81
N PRO A 32 15.28 6.83 3.05
CA PRO A 32 14.41 6.04 3.91
C PRO A 32 13.04 6.69 4.06
N LEU A 33 11.99 5.88 3.97
CA LEU A 33 10.62 6.36 4.16
C LEU A 33 10.47 6.98 5.56
N PRO A 34 9.73 8.10 5.72
CA PRO A 34 9.59 8.77 7.00
C PRO A 34 8.90 7.88 8.04
N LYS A 35 9.20 8.10 9.33
CA LYS A 35 8.45 7.50 10.44
C LYS A 35 7.32 8.45 10.81
N ILE A 36 6.07 8.06 10.54
CA ILE A 36 4.90 8.91 10.77
C ILE A 36 4.44 8.82 12.22
N ALA A 37 4.04 7.62 12.67
CA ALA A 37 3.55 7.38 14.02
C ALA A 37 3.58 5.88 14.34
N PRO A 38 3.55 5.48 15.63
CA PRO A 38 3.23 4.11 16.00
C PRO A 38 1.86 3.69 15.48
N ALA A 39 1.78 2.51 14.86
CA ALA A 39 0.51 1.99 14.37
C ALA A 39 -0.46 1.69 15.52
N PRO A 40 -1.73 2.12 15.43
CA PRO A 40 -2.74 1.79 16.42
C PRO A 40 -2.86 0.28 16.58
N GLN A 41 -2.74 -0.20 17.82
CA GLN A 41 -2.82 -1.62 18.14
C GLN A 41 -4.26 -2.10 18.13
N PHE A 42 -4.45 -3.35 17.72
CA PHE A 42 -5.74 -4.04 17.71
C PHE A 42 -5.57 -5.53 18.02
N THR A 43 -6.65 -6.15 18.46
CA THR A 43 -6.89 -7.59 18.43
C THR A 43 -8.32 -7.78 17.94
N LEU A 44 -8.47 -8.39 16.76
CA LEU A 44 -9.74 -8.52 16.05
C LEU A 44 -9.95 -9.96 15.60
N THR A 45 -11.17 -10.32 15.23
CA THR A 45 -11.53 -11.66 14.76
C THR A 45 -11.32 -11.77 13.26
N SER A 46 -10.58 -12.78 12.83
CA SER A 46 -10.31 -13.04 11.40
C SER A 46 -11.48 -13.76 10.72
N GLN A 47 -11.42 -13.84 9.39
CA GLN A 47 -12.35 -14.61 8.55
C GLN A 47 -12.40 -16.12 8.90
N ASP A 48 -11.47 -16.62 9.68
CA ASP A 48 -11.46 -18.00 10.17
C ASP A 48 -11.91 -18.12 11.66
N GLY A 49 -12.48 -17.04 12.20
CA GLY A 49 -12.97 -16.98 13.58
C GLY A 49 -11.85 -16.95 14.64
N LYS A 50 -10.60 -16.70 14.24
CA LYS A 50 -9.45 -16.66 15.14
C LYS A 50 -9.08 -15.22 15.50
N PRO A 51 -8.62 -14.95 16.74
CA PRO A 51 -8.09 -13.65 17.08
C PRO A 51 -6.76 -13.41 16.34
N ILE A 52 -6.60 -12.20 15.79
CA ILE A 52 -5.36 -11.70 15.19
C ILE A 52 -5.06 -10.34 15.82
N ALA A 53 -3.88 -10.20 16.39
CA ALA A 53 -3.38 -8.92 16.88
C ALA A 53 -2.34 -8.34 15.92
N LEU A 54 -2.24 -7.01 15.83
CA LEU A 54 -1.15 -6.39 15.08
C LEU A 54 0.22 -6.81 15.64
N ALA A 55 0.30 -7.07 16.94
CA ALA A 55 1.50 -7.57 17.61
C ALA A 55 1.97 -8.94 17.08
N ASP A 56 1.06 -9.81 16.63
CA ASP A 56 1.37 -11.12 16.06
C ASP A 56 2.06 -11.00 14.68
N LEU A 57 1.93 -9.85 14.04
CA LEU A 57 2.52 -9.55 12.74
C LEU A 57 3.87 -8.79 12.85
N ARG A 58 4.41 -8.65 14.05
CA ARG A 58 5.74 -8.04 14.25
C ARG A 58 6.81 -8.79 13.47
N GLY A 59 7.77 -8.06 12.93
CA GLY A 59 8.81 -8.59 12.04
C GLY A 59 8.39 -8.63 10.56
N LYS A 60 7.09 -8.43 10.25
CA LYS A 60 6.59 -8.28 8.88
C LYS A 60 6.31 -6.81 8.55
N VAL A 61 6.37 -6.48 7.28
CA VAL A 61 5.77 -5.25 6.75
C VAL A 61 4.28 -5.50 6.56
N VAL A 62 3.43 -4.66 7.14
CA VAL A 62 1.98 -4.87 7.16
C VAL A 62 1.26 -3.75 6.42
N ALA A 63 0.47 -4.09 5.41
CA ALA A 63 -0.45 -3.15 4.79
C ALA A 63 -1.82 -3.25 5.47
N VAL A 64 -2.28 -2.16 6.08
CA VAL A 64 -3.58 -2.09 6.77
C VAL A 64 -4.52 -1.23 5.96
N THR A 65 -5.68 -1.77 5.61
CA THR A 65 -6.75 -1.06 4.88
C THR A 65 -8.11 -1.29 5.55
N PHE A 66 -9.07 -0.40 5.26
CA PHE A 66 -10.42 -0.49 5.75
C PHE A 66 -11.39 -0.69 4.59
N ILE A 67 -12.27 -1.68 4.71
CA ILE A 67 -13.19 -2.13 3.67
C ILE A 67 -14.60 -2.32 4.22
N PHE A 68 -15.59 -2.63 3.37
CA PHE A 68 -16.81 -3.34 3.71
C PHE A 68 -17.31 -4.12 2.48
N THR A 69 -17.90 -5.29 2.71
CA THR A 69 -18.13 -6.25 1.61
C THR A 69 -19.23 -5.82 0.64
N LEU A 70 -20.20 -5.01 1.09
CA LEU A 70 -21.29 -4.48 0.25
C LEU A 70 -20.94 -3.14 -0.45
N CYS A 71 -19.68 -2.73 -0.44
CA CYS A 71 -19.23 -1.54 -1.15
C CYS A 71 -19.33 -1.74 -2.66
N ASN A 72 -20.28 -1.06 -3.30
CA ASN A 72 -20.49 -1.13 -4.74
C ASN A 72 -19.65 -0.13 -5.56
N ALA A 73 -18.97 0.81 -4.89
CA ALA A 73 -18.29 1.93 -5.55
C ALA A 73 -16.77 1.77 -5.62
N THR A 74 -16.11 1.48 -4.51
CA THR A 74 -14.67 1.72 -4.37
C THR A 74 -13.88 0.48 -3.98
N CYS A 75 -14.44 -0.42 -3.16
CA CYS A 75 -13.78 -1.70 -2.81
C CYS A 75 -13.54 -2.60 -4.03
N PRO A 76 -14.39 -2.60 -5.07
CA PRO A 76 -14.11 -3.29 -6.33
C PRO A 76 -12.86 -2.78 -7.08
N VAL A 77 -12.29 -1.65 -6.70
CA VAL A 77 -11.03 -1.11 -7.24
C VAL A 77 -9.86 -1.44 -6.34
N LEU A 78 -10.00 -1.23 -5.03
CA LEU A 78 -8.91 -1.39 -4.06
C LEU A 78 -8.51 -2.85 -3.88
N THR A 79 -9.47 -3.76 -3.63
CA THR A 79 -9.17 -5.15 -3.32
C THR A 79 -8.51 -5.91 -4.48
N PRO A 80 -8.96 -5.78 -5.76
CA PRO A 80 -8.25 -6.35 -6.89
C PRO A 80 -6.82 -5.79 -7.07
N MET A 81 -6.63 -4.51 -6.80
CA MET A 81 -5.30 -3.90 -6.86
C MET A 81 -4.38 -4.49 -5.78
N MET A 82 -4.89 -4.69 -4.56
CA MET A 82 -4.15 -5.35 -3.48
C MET A 82 -3.81 -6.82 -3.86
N SER A 83 -4.75 -7.55 -4.48
CA SER A 83 -4.52 -8.91 -5.00
C SER A 83 -3.40 -8.93 -6.04
N LEU A 84 -3.39 -7.96 -6.97
CA LEU A 84 -2.30 -7.83 -7.94
C LEU A 84 -0.94 -7.61 -7.27
N VAL A 85 -0.90 -6.79 -6.22
CA VAL A 85 0.35 -6.53 -5.47
C VAL A 85 0.77 -7.79 -4.70
N GLN A 86 -0.16 -8.53 -4.09
CA GLN A 86 0.07 -9.83 -3.47
C GLN A 86 0.84 -10.75 -4.42
N ASP A 87 0.32 -10.93 -5.65
CA ASP A 87 0.93 -11.80 -6.64
C ASP A 87 2.35 -11.34 -7.03
N ARG A 88 2.57 -10.02 -7.12
CA ARG A 88 3.88 -9.44 -7.46
C ARG A 88 4.89 -9.46 -6.33
N LEU A 89 4.47 -9.64 -5.09
CA LEU A 89 5.35 -9.85 -3.94
C LEU A 89 5.88 -11.29 -3.88
N GLY A 90 5.17 -12.24 -4.51
CA GLY A 90 5.59 -13.62 -4.62
C GLY A 90 5.87 -14.25 -3.25
N ARG A 91 7.05 -14.86 -3.07
CA ARG A 91 7.42 -15.56 -1.83
C ARG A 91 7.55 -14.67 -0.59
N ASP A 92 7.69 -13.35 -0.75
CA ASP A 92 7.78 -12.45 0.40
C ASP A 92 6.40 -12.27 1.04
N PHE A 93 5.31 -12.49 0.25
CA PHE A 93 3.95 -12.45 0.77
C PHE A 93 3.66 -13.64 1.68
N GLY A 94 3.04 -13.38 2.82
CA GLY A 94 2.78 -14.37 3.86
C GLY A 94 3.97 -14.64 4.79
N THR A 95 5.22 -14.48 4.31
CA THR A 95 6.44 -14.65 5.13
C THR A 95 6.89 -13.34 5.76
N ASP A 96 7.25 -12.36 4.96
CA ASP A 96 7.80 -11.07 5.37
C ASP A 96 6.82 -9.90 5.20
N VAL A 97 5.76 -10.10 4.41
CA VAL A 97 4.68 -9.14 4.16
C VAL A 97 3.35 -9.76 4.54
N ALA A 98 2.49 -8.99 5.19
CA ALA A 98 1.11 -9.36 5.44
C ALA A 98 0.16 -8.22 5.06
N PHE A 99 -1.03 -8.58 4.58
CA PHE A 99 -2.13 -7.63 4.38
C PHE A 99 -3.19 -7.84 5.44
N VAL A 100 -3.79 -6.74 5.88
CA VAL A 100 -4.88 -6.70 6.85
C VAL A 100 -5.98 -5.81 6.31
N SER A 101 -7.13 -6.39 6.01
CA SER A 101 -8.34 -5.68 5.61
C SER A 101 -9.32 -5.72 6.77
N ILE A 102 -9.62 -4.57 7.37
CA ILE A 102 -10.51 -4.45 8.52
C ILE A 102 -11.86 -3.94 8.02
N THR A 103 -12.94 -4.64 8.35
CA THR A 103 -14.27 -4.12 8.00
C THR A 103 -14.65 -2.89 8.82
N ILE A 104 -15.35 -1.96 8.19
CA ILE A 104 -16.01 -0.83 8.88
C ILE A 104 -17.51 -1.08 9.09
N ASP A 105 -18.02 -2.23 8.64
CA ASP A 105 -19.41 -2.65 8.75
C ASP A 105 -19.54 -4.03 9.43
N PRO A 106 -19.08 -4.14 10.69
CA PRO A 106 -19.02 -5.45 11.36
C PRO A 106 -20.40 -6.04 11.66
N GLU A 107 -21.49 -5.26 11.54
CA GLU A 107 -22.85 -5.78 11.69
C GLU A 107 -23.25 -6.71 10.53
N ARG A 108 -22.74 -6.45 9.32
CA ARG A 108 -23.02 -7.24 8.11
C ARG A 108 -21.85 -8.15 7.73
N ASP A 109 -20.64 -7.73 8.04
CA ASP A 109 -19.40 -8.43 7.67
C ASP A 109 -18.98 -9.41 8.75
N THR A 110 -19.68 -10.55 8.83
CA THR A 110 -19.31 -11.67 9.70
C THR A 110 -18.01 -12.34 9.21
N PRO A 111 -17.35 -13.17 10.01
CA PRO A 111 -16.20 -13.96 9.56
C PRO A 111 -16.48 -14.75 8.28
N GLU A 112 -17.65 -15.37 8.17
CA GLU A 112 -18.08 -16.14 7.00
C GLU A 112 -18.22 -15.26 5.76
N THR A 113 -18.82 -14.06 5.90
CA THR A 113 -18.94 -13.07 4.83
C THR A 113 -17.56 -12.61 4.34
N LEU A 114 -16.67 -12.30 5.28
CA LEU A 114 -15.29 -11.91 4.99
C LEU A 114 -14.50 -13.03 4.31
N LYS A 115 -14.74 -14.28 4.68
CA LYS A 115 -14.13 -15.45 4.04
C LYS A 115 -14.54 -15.60 2.58
N LEU A 116 -15.83 -15.42 2.29
CA LEU A 116 -16.33 -15.45 0.92
C LEU A 116 -15.77 -14.28 0.10
N TYR A 117 -15.68 -13.11 0.71
CA TYR A 117 -15.08 -11.94 0.08
C TYR A 117 -13.59 -12.18 -0.25
N ALA A 118 -12.81 -12.72 0.68
CA ALA A 118 -11.41 -13.08 0.45
C ALA A 118 -11.25 -14.06 -0.73
N GLN A 119 -12.09 -15.08 -0.80
CA GLN A 119 -12.09 -16.06 -1.89
C GLN A 119 -12.43 -15.43 -3.24
N MET A 120 -13.42 -14.52 -3.27
CA MET A 120 -13.84 -13.82 -4.49
C MET A 120 -12.69 -13.03 -5.13
N TYR A 121 -11.80 -12.46 -4.34
CA TYR A 121 -10.67 -11.68 -4.80
C TYR A 121 -9.34 -12.45 -4.85
N GLY A 122 -9.35 -13.76 -4.65
CA GLY A 122 -8.15 -14.59 -4.72
C GLY A 122 -7.11 -14.27 -3.66
N ALA A 123 -7.57 -13.85 -2.46
CA ALA A 123 -6.67 -13.54 -1.36
C ALA A 123 -5.96 -14.80 -0.85
N ASP A 124 -4.63 -14.74 -0.75
CA ASP A 124 -3.82 -15.79 -0.09
C ASP A 124 -3.94 -15.63 1.42
N VAL A 125 -4.82 -16.42 2.01
CA VAL A 125 -5.25 -16.31 3.41
C VAL A 125 -4.12 -16.44 4.42
N PRO A 126 -3.03 -17.21 4.24
CA PRO A 126 -1.91 -17.18 5.16
C PRO A 126 -1.22 -15.82 5.27
N GLY A 127 -1.27 -15.01 4.21
CA GLY A 127 -0.66 -13.68 4.14
C GLY A 127 -1.66 -12.53 4.22
N TRP A 128 -2.97 -12.77 4.04
CA TRP A 128 -3.99 -11.74 4.02
C TRP A 128 -5.11 -12.02 5.02
N HIS A 129 -5.23 -11.19 6.04
CA HIS A 129 -6.23 -11.30 7.09
C HIS A 129 -7.37 -10.33 6.86
N PHE A 130 -8.60 -10.83 6.85
CA PHE A 130 -9.83 -10.03 6.81
C PHE A 130 -10.44 -10.04 8.21
N LEU A 131 -10.55 -8.87 8.83
CA LEU A 131 -10.83 -8.77 10.26
C LEU A 131 -12.16 -8.05 10.52
N THR A 132 -12.89 -8.56 11.52
CA THR A 132 -14.10 -7.96 12.07
C THR A 132 -14.02 -7.90 13.60
N GLY A 133 -14.98 -7.23 14.23
CA GLY A 133 -15.03 -7.09 15.68
C GLY A 133 -16.26 -6.33 16.13
N GLU A 134 -16.28 -5.88 17.37
CA GLU A 134 -17.37 -5.07 17.90
C GLU A 134 -17.40 -3.68 17.23
N VAL A 135 -18.60 -3.19 16.90
CA VAL A 135 -18.80 -1.90 16.21
C VAL A 135 -18.01 -0.75 16.86
N PRO A 136 -18.08 -0.52 18.20
CA PRO A 136 -17.35 0.58 18.82
C PRO A 136 -15.82 0.44 18.68
N ILE A 137 -15.31 -0.80 18.74
CA ILE A 137 -13.88 -1.09 18.63
C ILE A 137 -13.40 -0.81 17.21
N ILE A 138 -14.14 -1.27 16.21
CA ILE A 138 -13.83 -1.05 14.79
C ILE A 138 -13.84 0.44 14.45
N HIS A 139 -14.86 1.18 14.86
CA HIS A 139 -14.98 2.61 14.56
C HIS A 139 -13.90 3.44 15.28
N ASP A 140 -13.56 3.10 16.53
CA ASP A 140 -12.45 3.75 17.23
C ASP A 140 -11.12 3.48 16.53
N LEU A 141 -10.88 2.23 16.13
CA LEU A 141 -9.67 1.84 15.44
C LEU A 141 -9.53 2.55 14.09
N ALA A 142 -10.60 2.59 13.27
CA ALA A 142 -10.63 3.29 12.00
C ALA A 142 -10.24 4.76 12.18
N ARG A 143 -10.85 5.45 13.16
CA ARG A 143 -10.54 6.85 13.49
C ARG A 143 -9.07 7.04 13.88
N ARG A 144 -8.49 6.13 14.66
CA ARG A 144 -7.08 6.18 15.08
C ARG A 144 -6.11 5.96 13.92
N TYR A 145 -6.52 5.23 12.87
CA TYR A 145 -5.77 5.12 11.61
C TYR A 145 -5.98 6.32 10.68
N GLY A 146 -6.87 7.28 11.05
CA GLY A 146 -7.19 8.43 10.22
C GLY A 146 -8.32 8.18 9.22
N VAL A 147 -9.03 7.04 9.35
CA VAL A 147 -10.19 6.71 8.52
C VAL A 147 -11.44 7.29 9.16
N PHE A 148 -12.11 8.16 8.43
CA PHE A 148 -13.42 8.68 8.79
C PHE A 148 -14.50 7.76 8.20
N ALA A 149 -15.44 7.30 9.02
CA ALA A 149 -16.57 6.51 8.58
C ALA A 149 -17.87 7.07 9.21
N ALA A 150 -18.89 7.25 8.38
CA ALA A 150 -20.21 7.70 8.81
C ALA A 150 -21.30 6.91 8.08
N LYS A 151 -22.29 6.41 8.84
CA LYS A 151 -23.46 5.74 8.25
C LYS A 151 -24.40 6.81 7.73
N SER A 152 -24.71 6.77 6.43
CA SER A 152 -25.67 7.69 5.80
C SER A 152 -27.12 7.27 6.07
N ALA A 153 -28.09 8.15 5.80
CA ALA A 153 -29.50 7.94 6.12
C ALA A 153 -30.14 6.76 5.36
N ASP A 154 -29.59 6.40 4.21
CA ASP A 154 -30.00 5.26 3.37
C ASP A 154 -29.33 3.94 3.75
N GLY A 155 -28.48 3.95 4.81
CA GLY A 155 -27.80 2.76 5.33
C GLY A 155 -26.49 2.42 4.63
N ASP A 156 -26.02 3.26 3.71
CA ASP A 156 -24.67 3.16 3.13
C ASP A 156 -23.63 3.73 4.10
N ILE A 157 -22.36 3.40 3.89
CA ILE A 157 -21.27 3.88 4.74
C ILE A 157 -20.34 4.75 3.91
N ASP A 158 -20.42 6.07 4.16
CA ASP A 158 -19.43 7.01 3.67
C ASP A 158 -18.16 6.89 4.49
N HIS A 159 -17.04 6.59 3.85
CA HIS A 159 -15.76 6.56 4.53
C HIS A 159 -14.61 7.08 3.66
N SER A 160 -13.59 7.61 4.32
CA SER A 160 -12.33 7.91 3.66
C SER A 160 -11.55 6.62 3.42
N PHE A 161 -10.95 6.52 2.24
CA PHE A 161 -10.08 5.38 1.89
C PHE A 161 -8.64 5.74 2.23
N LEU A 162 -8.06 4.98 3.14
CA LEU A 162 -6.68 5.15 3.58
C LEU A 162 -6.05 3.77 3.76
N THR A 163 -4.95 3.54 3.04
CA THR A 163 -4.13 2.34 3.21
C THR A 163 -2.82 2.73 3.87
N SER A 164 -2.51 2.13 5.01
CA SER A 164 -1.30 2.40 5.78
C SER A 164 -0.29 1.28 5.63
N ILE A 165 0.98 1.59 5.31
CA ILE A 165 2.07 0.63 5.38
C ILE A 165 2.77 0.80 6.73
N VAL A 166 2.82 -0.29 7.48
CA VAL A 166 3.44 -0.41 8.80
C VAL A 166 4.71 -1.22 8.67
N ASP A 167 5.81 -0.73 9.20
CA ASP A 167 7.09 -1.43 9.17
C ASP A 167 7.19 -2.58 10.18
N ARG A 168 8.29 -3.34 10.13
CA ARG A 168 8.57 -4.50 11.00
C ARG A 168 8.54 -4.15 12.51
N HIS A 169 8.72 -2.87 12.84
CA HIS A 169 8.70 -2.36 14.21
C HIS A 169 7.33 -1.80 14.63
N GLY A 170 6.33 -1.86 13.73
CA GLY A 170 4.97 -1.37 13.98
C GLY A 170 4.84 0.15 13.89
N ILE A 171 5.64 0.79 13.07
CA ILE A 171 5.57 2.22 12.77
C ILE A 171 4.90 2.40 11.41
N ILE A 172 3.93 3.29 11.31
CA ILE A 172 3.37 3.73 10.03
C ILE A 172 4.43 4.54 9.29
N ARG A 173 4.73 4.12 8.05
CA ARG A 173 5.76 4.73 7.21
C ARG A 173 5.17 5.47 6.01
N VAL A 174 4.08 4.95 5.47
CA VAL A 174 3.37 5.53 4.31
C VAL A 174 1.87 5.41 4.53
N GLN A 175 1.12 6.40 4.04
CA GLN A 175 -0.33 6.35 3.97
C GLN A 175 -0.78 6.79 2.58
N TYR A 176 -1.49 5.90 1.89
CA TYR A 176 -2.08 6.13 0.59
C TYR A 176 -3.53 6.57 0.76
N LEU A 177 -3.83 7.80 0.34
CA LEU A 177 -5.20 8.33 0.35
C LEU A 177 -5.93 7.93 -0.94
N GLY A 178 -7.15 7.46 -0.80
CA GLY A 178 -7.97 6.99 -1.90
C GLY A 178 -7.69 5.54 -2.25
N VAL A 179 -8.22 5.10 -3.39
CA VAL A 179 -8.17 3.70 -3.85
C VAL A 179 -7.42 3.53 -5.17
N ARG A 180 -6.97 4.63 -5.76
CA ARG A 180 -6.29 4.66 -7.06
C ARG A 180 -4.87 5.17 -6.88
N PHE A 181 -4.06 4.40 -6.17
CA PHE A 181 -2.61 4.62 -6.14
C PHE A 181 -1.91 3.63 -7.07
N ASP A 182 -0.67 3.96 -7.46
CA ASP A 182 0.11 3.09 -8.34
C ASP A 182 0.52 1.79 -7.61
N PRO A 183 0.08 0.60 -8.08
CA PRO A 183 0.46 -0.67 -7.46
C PRO A 183 1.97 -0.92 -7.42
N GLU A 184 2.72 -0.37 -8.38
CA GLU A 184 4.19 -0.50 -8.39
C GLU A 184 4.86 0.42 -7.38
N GLU A 185 4.33 1.62 -7.17
CA GLU A 185 4.78 2.50 -6.09
C GLU A 185 4.53 1.85 -4.73
N PHE A 186 3.32 1.35 -4.51
CA PHE A 186 2.95 0.65 -3.30
C PHE A 186 3.84 -0.57 -3.02
N ARG A 187 4.10 -1.38 -4.06
CA ARG A 187 5.01 -2.52 -3.97
C ARG A 187 6.44 -2.08 -3.67
N ARG A 188 6.95 -1.02 -4.32
CA ARG A 188 8.31 -0.49 -4.08
C ARG A 188 8.49 -0.04 -2.64
N ASP A 189 7.50 0.63 -2.06
CA ASP A 189 7.54 1.09 -0.67
C ASP A 189 7.59 -0.09 0.29
N ILE A 190 6.77 -1.13 0.08
CA ILE A 190 6.84 -2.38 0.85
C ILE A 190 8.24 -2.98 0.77
N LEU A 191 8.79 -3.15 -0.44
CA LEU A 191 10.11 -3.75 -0.64
C LEU A 191 11.24 -2.89 -0.07
N SER A 192 11.08 -1.56 -0.05
CA SER A 192 12.04 -0.65 0.58
C SER A 192 12.11 -0.89 2.09
N LEU A 193 10.95 -1.04 2.75
CA LEU A 193 10.87 -1.34 4.18
C LEU A 193 11.40 -2.74 4.54
N LEU A 194 11.31 -3.70 3.62
CA LEU A 194 11.91 -5.03 3.81
C LEU A 194 13.44 -4.98 3.83
N ARG A 195 14.04 -4.02 3.12
CA ARG A 195 15.50 -3.82 3.07
C ARG A 195 16.05 -3.03 4.27
N GLU A 196 15.21 -2.27 4.97
CA GLU A 196 15.61 -1.58 6.21
C GLU A 196 15.90 -2.62 7.30
N ARG A 197 17.04 -2.49 7.99
CA ARG A 197 17.49 -3.37 9.09
C ARG A 197 16.99 -2.87 10.43
#